data_95c0d295091ce5cc1cd09ae87c0bbf22
#
_entry.id   95c0d295091ce5cc1cd09ae87c0bbf22
#
_cell.length_a   1.000
_cell.length_b   1.000
_cell.length_c   1.000
_cell.angle_alpha   90.00
_cell.angle_beta   90.00
_cell.angle_gamma   90.00
#
_symmetry.space_group_name_H-M   'P 1'
#
loop_
_entity.id
_entity.type
_entity.pdbx_description
1 polymer ?
#
loop_
_entity_poly.entity_id
_entity_poly.type
_entity_poly.pdbx_seq_one_letter_code
_entity_poly.pdbx_strand_id
1 'polypeptide(L)'
;MASRKHRRRRRHRRADLSPELTSEAGFSGPETGSATAVSAGSPAVLRMLACDGQSCAETTVLRAEELTVAREQWPVVWIDVEGLDDPETTRMMGTVFDIGELALEDAVTPDERPKVEIFGHQVLIAARTVRYEGDAVVTDPVCLFLGDRYVITFRERQARDPFEGVRRRIRHGRTRIGHEGADALCALLLDVTIDGYFPVL
;
A
#
# COMPACT_ATOMS: atom_id res chain seq x y z
N MET A 1 -20.64 59.04 51.64
CA MET A 1 -21.23 59.88 50.66
C MET A 1 -21.36 59.05 49.39
N ALA A 2 -22.52 58.49 49.14
CA ALA A 2 -23.55 58.83 48.19
C ALA A 2 -23.01 58.80 46.78
N SER A 3 -23.48 57.98 45.88
CA SER A 3 -24.81 58.04 45.28
C SER A 3 -25.07 56.84 44.38
N ARG A 4 -26.19 56.19 44.53
CA ARG A 4 -26.85 55.24 43.65
C ARG A 4 -27.33 55.95 42.40
N LYS A 5 -27.16 55.36 41.21
CA LYS A 5 -28.06 55.60 40.09
C LYS A 5 -28.44 54.31 39.36
N HIS A 6 -29.73 53.99 39.51
CA HIS A 6 -30.51 53.08 38.68
C HIS A 6 -30.47 53.42 37.21
N ARG A 7 -30.34 52.44 36.32
CA ARG A 7 -30.91 52.56 34.97
C ARG A 7 -31.40 51.19 34.44
N ARG A 8 -32.67 51.08 34.49
CA ARG A 8 -33.69 50.48 33.61
C ARG A 8 -33.26 49.45 32.59
N ARG A 9 -33.84 48.25 32.81
CA ARG A 9 -34.07 47.19 31.84
C ARG A 9 -34.87 47.74 30.64
N ARG A 10 -34.37 47.58 29.40
CA ARG A 10 -35.18 47.55 28.17
C ARG A 10 -35.21 46.10 27.64
N ARG A 11 -36.39 45.50 27.72
CA ARG A 11 -36.77 44.33 26.95
C ARG A 11 -36.92 44.80 25.48
N HIS A 12 -36.16 44.20 24.55
CA HIS A 12 -36.49 44.19 23.15
C HIS A 12 -36.86 42.78 22.71
N ARG A 13 -38.03 42.75 22.11
CA ARG A 13 -38.75 41.63 21.51
C ARG A 13 -37.87 40.82 20.59
N ARG A 14 -38.02 39.50 20.68
CA ARG A 14 -37.69 38.56 19.64
C ARG A 14 -38.54 38.89 18.41
N ALA A 15 -37.90 39.13 17.27
CA ALA A 15 -38.49 39.01 15.97
C ALA A 15 -38.02 37.66 15.41
N ASP A 16 -38.98 36.81 15.23
CA ASP A 16 -38.89 35.54 14.50
C ASP A 16 -38.79 35.87 13.02
N LEU A 17 -37.68 35.51 12.41
CA LEU A 17 -37.53 35.54 10.96
C LEU A 17 -36.65 34.33 10.58
N SER A 18 -37.33 33.21 10.33
CA SER A 18 -36.77 32.15 9.51
C SER A 18 -36.70 32.62 8.06
N PRO A 19 -35.58 32.44 7.38
CA PRO A 19 -35.60 32.22 5.94
C PRO A 19 -35.30 30.75 5.67
N GLU A 20 -36.24 30.07 5.07
CA GLU A 20 -36.03 28.87 4.29
C GLU A 20 -34.98 29.19 3.21
N LEU A 21 -33.82 28.56 3.32
CA LEU A 21 -32.85 28.48 2.24
C LEU A 21 -32.86 27.06 1.71
N THR A 22 -33.74 26.84 0.74
CA THR A 22 -33.55 25.84 -0.29
C THR A 22 -32.28 26.19 -1.05
N SER A 23 -31.24 25.39 -0.90
CA SER A 23 -30.11 25.37 -1.81
C SER A 23 -29.74 23.92 -2.06
N GLU A 24 -30.35 23.36 -3.08
CA GLU A 24 -29.75 22.27 -3.82
C GLU A 24 -28.57 22.83 -4.61
N ALA A 25 -27.38 22.60 -4.11
CA ALA A 25 -26.17 22.61 -4.90
C ALA A 25 -25.44 21.33 -4.58
N GLY A 26 -25.76 20.30 -5.33
CA GLY A 26 -25.02 19.05 -5.35
C GLY A 26 -23.59 19.31 -5.79
N PHE A 27 -22.67 19.32 -4.85
CA PHE A 27 -21.25 19.21 -5.14
C PHE A 27 -21.00 17.70 -5.37
N SER A 28 -21.14 17.28 -6.62
CA SER A 28 -20.61 15.99 -7.07
C SER A 28 -19.10 16.10 -7.06
N GLY A 29 -18.46 15.59 -6.01
CA GLY A 29 -17.02 15.29 -6.03
C GLY A 29 -16.73 14.32 -7.17
N PRO A 30 -15.51 14.29 -7.73
CA PRO A 30 -15.18 13.34 -8.77
C PRO A 30 -15.39 11.93 -8.21
N GLU A 31 -16.29 11.20 -8.86
CA GLU A 31 -16.48 9.77 -8.59
C GLU A 31 -15.12 9.12 -8.82
N THR A 32 -14.54 8.55 -7.76
CA THR A 32 -13.42 7.63 -7.85
C THR A 32 -13.85 6.52 -8.79
N GLY A 33 -13.24 6.52 -9.98
CA GLY A 33 -13.51 5.50 -10.99
C GLY A 33 -13.33 4.13 -10.39
N SER A 34 -14.44 3.38 -10.36
CA SER A 34 -14.51 2.00 -9.94
C SER A 34 -13.46 1.21 -10.70
N ALA A 35 -12.43 0.75 -9.98
CA ALA A 35 -11.55 -0.29 -10.46
C ALA A 35 -12.42 -1.46 -10.88
N THR A 36 -12.19 -1.97 -12.07
CA THR A 36 -12.87 -3.15 -12.62
C THR A 36 -12.76 -4.25 -11.57
N ALA A 37 -13.89 -4.62 -10.95
CA ALA A 37 -13.97 -5.67 -9.96
C ALA A 37 -13.44 -6.96 -10.57
N VAL A 38 -12.19 -7.29 -10.29
CA VAL A 38 -11.65 -8.63 -10.52
C VAL A 38 -12.36 -9.53 -9.51
N SER A 39 -13.06 -10.55 -10.00
CA SER A 39 -13.96 -11.41 -9.26
C SER A 39 -13.35 -11.83 -7.92
N ALA A 40 -14.09 -11.58 -6.83
CA ALA A 40 -13.79 -12.10 -5.50
C ALA A 40 -13.56 -13.61 -5.58
N GLY A 41 -12.38 -14.08 -5.16
CA GLY A 41 -12.09 -15.49 -4.99
C GLY A 41 -11.06 -16.13 -5.93
N SER A 42 -10.33 -15.38 -6.74
CA SER A 42 -9.17 -15.97 -7.46
C SER A 42 -7.96 -16.09 -6.53
N PRO A 43 -7.30 -17.26 -6.46
CA PRO A 43 -6.14 -17.45 -5.60
C PRO A 43 -5.02 -16.44 -5.93
N ALA A 44 -4.33 -15.94 -4.92
CA ALA A 44 -3.20 -15.03 -5.12
C ALA A 44 -2.09 -15.69 -5.94
N VAL A 45 -1.37 -14.89 -6.71
CA VAL A 45 -0.17 -15.34 -7.43
C VAL A 45 1.05 -14.87 -6.65
N LEU A 46 1.90 -15.82 -6.25
CA LEU A 46 3.14 -15.53 -5.54
C LEU A 46 4.31 -15.70 -6.50
N ARG A 47 5.01 -14.60 -6.78
CA ARG A 47 6.28 -14.63 -7.49
C ARG A 47 7.40 -14.41 -6.50
N MET A 48 8.38 -15.28 -6.51
CA MET A 48 9.55 -15.18 -5.67
C MET A 48 10.78 -14.92 -6.54
N LEU A 49 11.59 -13.97 -6.11
CA LEU A 49 12.89 -13.68 -6.65
C LEU A 49 13.92 -13.77 -5.52
N ALA A 50 14.83 -14.72 -5.61
CA ALA A 50 15.86 -14.96 -4.62
C ALA A 50 17.23 -14.66 -5.21
N CYS A 51 18.01 -13.82 -4.54
CA CYS A 51 19.30 -13.34 -5.02
C CYS A 51 20.42 -13.64 -4.03
N ASP A 52 21.55 -14.08 -4.57
CA ASP A 52 22.85 -14.03 -3.89
C ASP A 52 23.74 -12.94 -4.54
N GLY A 53 25.00 -12.86 -4.13
CA GLY A 53 25.92 -11.89 -4.71
C GLY A 53 26.28 -12.12 -6.21
N GLN A 54 25.90 -13.23 -6.81
CA GLN A 54 26.29 -13.65 -8.15
C GLN A 54 25.13 -13.92 -9.09
N SER A 55 24.03 -14.43 -8.55
CA SER A 55 22.89 -14.91 -9.33
C SER A 55 21.55 -14.55 -8.67
N CYS A 56 20.49 -14.56 -9.49
CA CYS A 56 19.12 -14.47 -9.00
C CYS A 56 18.27 -15.55 -9.68
N ALA A 57 17.43 -16.19 -8.90
CA ALA A 57 16.43 -17.15 -9.35
C ALA A 57 15.04 -16.55 -9.20
N GLU A 58 14.20 -16.71 -10.21
CA GLU A 58 12.79 -16.29 -10.19
C GLU A 58 11.90 -17.51 -10.40
N THR A 59 10.87 -17.64 -9.55
CA THR A 59 9.90 -18.74 -9.64
C THR A 59 8.52 -18.30 -9.16
N THR A 60 7.49 -19.04 -9.55
CA THR A 60 6.17 -18.93 -8.95
C THR A 60 6.09 -19.92 -7.78
N VAL A 61 5.67 -19.45 -6.62
CA VAL A 61 5.59 -20.26 -5.39
C VAL A 61 4.20 -20.85 -5.26
N LEU A 62 4.12 -22.12 -4.91
CA LEU A 62 2.87 -22.83 -4.70
C LEU A 62 2.70 -23.31 -3.24
N ARG A 63 3.80 -23.36 -2.46
CA ARG A 63 3.80 -23.95 -1.12
C ARG A 63 4.68 -23.19 -0.13
N ALA A 64 4.26 -23.21 1.14
CA ALA A 64 4.97 -22.56 2.24
C ALA A 64 6.43 -23.05 2.43
N GLU A 65 6.67 -24.34 2.18
CA GLU A 65 7.99 -24.94 2.33
C GLU A 65 9.02 -24.29 1.39
N GLU A 66 8.60 -23.91 0.18
CA GLU A 66 9.47 -23.23 -0.80
C GLU A 66 9.93 -21.87 -0.29
N LEU A 67 9.02 -21.12 0.36
CA LEU A 67 9.32 -19.82 0.97
C LEU A 67 10.25 -19.97 2.18
N THR A 68 10.00 -20.99 3.03
CA THR A 68 10.84 -21.27 4.20
C THR A 68 12.26 -21.58 3.78
N VAL A 69 12.43 -22.46 2.80
CA VAL A 69 13.75 -22.84 2.25
C VAL A 69 14.44 -21.61 1.64
N ALA A 70 13.72 -20.81 0.87
CA ALA A 70 14.29 -19.61 0.25
C ALA A 70 14.77 -18.59 1.30
N ARG A 71 13.94 -18.33 2.33
CA ARG A 71 14.28 -17.42 3.44
C ARG A 71 15.56 -17.85 4.18
N GLU A 72 15.78 -19.16 4.32
CA GLU A 72 16.95 -19.70 5.01
C GLU A 72 18.21 -19.69 4.15
N GLN A 73 18.09 -19.97 2.87
CA GLN A 73 19.22 -20.23 1.99
C GLN A 73 19.73 -18.99 1.25
N TRP A 74 18.86 -18.03 0.95
CA TRP A 74 19.23 -16.88 0.12
C TRP A 74 19.47 -15.63 0.97
N PRO A 75 20.52 -14.85 0.65
CA PRO A 75 20.81 -13.58 1.30
C PRO A 75 19.69 -12.55 1.17
N VAL A 76 19.03 -12.50 0.00
CA VAL A 76 17.91 -11.59 -0.25
C VAL A 76 16.80 -12.33 -1.00
N VAL A 77 15.58 -12.22 -0.50
CA VAL A 77 14.38 -12.80 -1.10
C VAL A 77 13.32 -11.72 -1.28
N TRP A 78 12.77 -11.61 -2.48
CA TRP A 78 11.60 -10.79 -2.75
C TRP A 78 10.41 -11.68 -3.07
N ILE A 79 9.33 -11.53 -2.34
CA ILE A 79 8.07 -12.20 -2.60
C ILE A 79 7.06 -11.14 -3.05
N ASP A 80 6.49 -11.29 -4.23
CA ASP A 80 5.44 -10.44 -4.75
C ASP A 80 4.11 -11.19 -4.72
N VAL A 81 3.21 -10.73 -3.84
CA VAL A 81 1.86 -11.27 -3.65
C VAL A 81 0.89 -10.42 -4.47
N GLU A 82 0.37 -11.00 -5.54
CA GLU A 82 -0.60 -10.38 -6.44
C GLU A 82 -2.00 -10.95 -6.21
N GLY A 83 -2.89 -10.13 -5.69
CA GLY A 83 -4.24 -10.51 -5.26
C GLY A 83 -4.34 -10.51 -3.73
N LEU A 84 -5.15 -9.59 -3.18
CA LEU A 84 -5.26 -9.36 -1.74
C LEU A 84 -6.43 -10.14 -1.10
N ASP A 85 -7.33 -10.70 -1.91
CA ASP A 85 -8.56 -11.37 -1.46
C ASP A 85 -8.36 -12.86 -1.14
N ASP A 86 -7.13 -13.30 -0.88
CA ASP A 86 -6.78 -14.69 -0.56
C ASP A 86 -6.29 -14.82 0.89
N PRO A 87 -7.20 -15.16 1.82
CA PRO A 87 -6.84 -15.29 3.24
C PRO A 87 -5.89 -16.44 3.53
N GLU A 88 -5.84 -17.47 2.68
CA GLU A 88 -4.94 -18.60 2.86
C GLU A 88 -3.49 -18.18 2.59
N THR A 89 -3.27 -17.48 1.48
CA THR A 89 -1.97 -16.88 1.16
C THR A 89 -1.54 -15.86 2.22
N THR A 90 -2.43 -14.99 2.66
CA THR A 90 -2.12 -14.01 3.72
C THR A 90 -1.67 -14.70 5.02
N ARG A 91 -2.39 -15.75 5.45
CA ARG A 91 -2.03 -16.54 6.64
C ARG A 91 -0.69 -17.26 6.45
N MET A 92 -0.44 -17.81 5.26
CA MET A 92 0.83 -18.45 4.93
C MET A 92 2.00 -17.46 5.06
N MET A 93 1.87 -16.24 4.55
CA MET A 93 2.87 -15.18 4.71
C MET A 93 3.12 -14.87 6.20
N GLY A 94 2.06 -14.72 7.00
CA GLY A 94 2.16 -14.52 8.44
C GLY A 94 2.96 -15.61 9.13
N THR A 95 2.66 -16.86 8.82
CA THR A 95 3.31 -18.02 9.44
C THR A 95 4.78 -18.14 9.03
N VAL A 96 5.10 -18.00 7.74
CA VAL A 96 6.47 -18.19 7.24
C VAL A 96 7.39 -17.05 7.65
N PHE A 97 6.87 -15.81 7.68
CA PHE A 97 7.69 -14.62 7.93
C PHE A 97 7.51 -14.01 9.32
N ASP A 98 6.75 -14.69 10.19
CA ASP A 98 6.45 -14.22 11.56
C ASP A 98 5.86 -12.81 11.58
N ILE A 99 4.90 -12.56 10.69
CA ILE A 99 4.20 -11.29 10.60
C ILE A 99 2.92 -11.37 11.43
N GLY A 100 2.75 -10.42 12.35
CA GLY A 100 1.58 -10.34 13.21
C GLY A 100 0.28 -10.09 12.42
N GLU A 101 -0.84 -10.61 12.95
CA GLU A 101 -2.16 -10.55 12.29
C GLU A 101 -2.58 -9.12 11.96
N LEU A 102 -2.40 -8.17 12.89
CA LEU A 102 -2.71 -6.76 12.68
C LEU A 102 -1.91 -6.14 11.51
N ALA A 103 -0.62 -6.47 11.42
CA ALA A 103 0.24 -5.98 10.35
C ALA A 103 -0.13 -6.59 8.98
N LEU A 104 -0.61 -7.85 8.97
CA LEU A 104 -1.14 -8.48 7.75
C LEU A 104 -2.48 -7.87 7.33
N GLU A 105 -3.36 -7.56 8.27
CA GLU A 105 -4.63 -6.88 8.00
C GLU A 105 -4.38 -5.53 7.33
N ASP A 106 -3.45 -4.75 7.85
CA ASP A 106 -3.02 -3.48 7.24
C ASP A 106 -2.46 -3.66 5.82
N ALA A 107 -1.68 -4.73 5.60
CA ALA A 107 -1.04 -5.00 4.32
C ALA A 107 -2.03 -5.34 3.19
N VAL A 108 -3.17 -5.95 3.52
CA VAL A 108 -4.19 -6.38 2.54
C VAL A 108 -5.40 -5.45 2.47
N THR A 109 -5.41 -4.37 3.26
CA THR A 109 -6.51 -3.40 3.27
C THR A 109 -6.35 -2.39 2.11
N PRO A 110 -7.26 -2.36 1.10
CA PRO A 110 -7.07 -1.55 -0.10
C PRO A 110 -7.08 -0.04 0.16
N ASP A 111 -7.83 0.41 1.17
CA ASP A 111 -8.02 1.83 1.48
C ASP A 111 -7.04 2.36 2.55
N GLU A 112 -5.99 1.59 2.86
CA GLU A 112 -4.98 2.03 3.81
C GLU A 112 -4.28 3.31 3.35
N ARG A 113 -4.10 4.24 4.29
CA ARG A 113 -3.38 5.50 4.01
C ARG A 113 -1.90 5.24 3.92
N PRO A 114 -1.17 5.98 3.05
CA PRO A 114 0.29 5.90 3.05
C PRO A 114 0.86 6.13 4.44
N LYS A 115 1.61 5.15 4.94
CA LYS A 115 2.22 5.17 6.27
C LYS A 115 3.47 4.30 6.32
N VAL A 116 4.27 4.50 7.35
CA VAL A 116 5.39 3.62 7.71
C VAL A 116 5.21 3.23 9.16
N GLU A 117 5.19 1.92 9.43
CA GLU A 117 5.06 1.38 10.79
C GLU A 117 6.15 0.35 11.06
N ILE A 118 6.59 0.27 12.32
CA ILE A 118 7.64 -0.65 12.75
C ILE A 118 7.01 -1.71 13.66
N PHE A 119 7.16 -2.97 13.27
CA PHE A 119 6.72 -4.14 14.00
C PHE A 119 7.93 -5.00 14.40
N GLY A 120 8.46 -4.74 15.60
CA GLY A 120 9.69 -5.40 16.06
C GLY A 120 10.90 -5.06 15.18
N HIS A 121 11.37 -6.03 14.41
CA HIS A 121 12.47 -5.90 13.44
C HIS A 121 11.98 -5.78 11.98
N GLN A 122 10.69 -5.67 11.79
CA GLN A 122 10.07 -5.54 10.48
C GLN A 122 9.54 -4.13 10.28
N VAL A 123 9.54 -3.66 9.04
CA VAL A 123 8.98 -2.37 8.66
C VAL A 123 7.89 -2.58 7.61
N LEU A 124 6.68 -2.09 7.92
CA LEU A 124 5.58 -2.02 6.97
C LEU A 124 5.55 -0.63 6.34
N ILE A 125 5.45 -0.59 5.03
CA ILE A 125 5.34 0.64 4.25
C ILE A 125 4.12 0.52 3.34
N ALA A 126 3.05 1.23 3.68
CA ALA A 126 1.88 1.36 2.82
C ALA A 126 2.08 2.56 1.88
N ALA A 127 1.87 2.33 0.60
CA ALA A 127 2.01 3.33 -0.46
C ALA A 127 0.94 3.11 -1.54
N ARG A 128 0.94 3.95 -2.57
CA ARG A 128 0.09 3.76 -3.73
C ARG A 128 0.92 3.90 -5.00
N THR A 129 0.71 3.03 -5.96
CA THR A 129 1.21 3.22 -7.33
C THR A 129 0.25 4.13 -8.09
N VAL A 130 0.77 4.86 -9.07
CA VAL A 130 -0.01 5.78 -9.90
C VAL A 130 0.22 5.45 -11.36
N ARG A 131 -0.84 5.47 -12.14
CA ARG A 131 -0.78 5.25 -13.59
C ARG A 131 -1.89 5.99 -14.33
N TYR A 132 -1.69 6.19 -15.62
CA TYR A 132 -2.76 6.60 -16.51
C TYR A 132 -3.51 5.36 -17.06
N GLU A 133 -4.82 5.46 -17.09
CA GLU A 133 -5.71 4.54 -17.80
C GLU A 133 -6.60 5.38 -18.73
N GLY A 134 -6.21 5.44 -20.01
CA GLY A 134 -6.76 6.46 -20.91
C GLY A 134 -6.38 7.85 -20.44
N ASP A 135 -7.38 8.71 -20.18
CA ASP A 135 -7.21 10.07 -19.66
C ASP A 135 -7.39 10.16 -18.14
N ALA A 136 -7.67 9.04 -17.46
CA ALA A 136 -7.88 9.00 -16.02
C ALA A 136 -6.60 8.63 -15.27
N VAL A 137 -6.40 9.28 -14.12
CA VAL A 137 -5.37 8.91 -13.16
C VAL A 137 -5.93 7.83 -12.24
N VAL A 138 -5.31 6.67 -12.21
CA VAL A 138 -5.66 5.55 -11.35
C VAL A 138 -4.57 5.33 -10.33
N THR A 139 -4.97 5.08 -9.08
CA THR A 139 -4.04 4.77 -7.99
C THR A 139 -4.39 3.42 -7.41
N ASP A 140 -3.39 2.55 -7.26
CA ASP A 140 -3.58 1.22 -6.70
C ASP A 140 -2.75 1.08 -5.42
N PRO A 141 -3.29 0.43 -4.37
CA PRO A 141 -2.56 0.20 -3.14
C PRO A 141 -1.38 -0.74 -3.36
N VAL A 142 -0.30 -0.50 -2.66
CA VAL A 142 0.83 -1.40 -2.54
C VAL A 142 1.37 -1.32 -1.12
N CYS A 143 1.62 -2.47 -0.53
CA CYS A 143 2.23 -2.55 0.78
C CYS A 143 3.54 -3.34 0.70
N LEU A 144 4.59 -2.84 1.34
CA LEU A 144 5.88 -3.49 1.41
C LEU A 144 6.17 -3.88 2.86
N PHE A 145 6.54 -5.13 3.06
CA PHE A 145 7.15 -5.60 4.32
C PHE A 145 8.64 -5.78 4.10
N LEU A 146 9.44 -5.04 4.84
CA LEU A 146 10.88 -5.20 4.90
C LEU A 146 11.26 -5.96 6.17
N GLY A 147 11.94 -7.09 6.03
CA GLY A 147 12.62 -7.82 7.10
C GLY A 147 14.12 -7.91 6.84
N ASP A 148 14.85 -8.65 7.68
CA ASP A 148 16.33 -8.69 7.65
C ASP A 148 16.90 -9.10 6.28
N ARG A 149 16.29 -10.09 5.64
CA ARG A 149 16.74 -10.66 4.36
C ARG A 149 15.66 -10.80 3.32
N TYR A 150 14.50 -10.16 3.52
CA TYR A 150 13.40 -10.27 2.60
C TYR A 150 12.62 -8.97 2.45
N VAL A 151 11.98 -8.84 1.30
CA VAL A 151 10.91 -7.88 1.05
C VAL A 151 9.70 -8.65 0.56
N ILE A 152 8.53 -8.35 1.10
CA ILE A 152 7.26 -8.86 0.59
C ILE A 152 6.47 -7.67 0.07
N THR A 153 5.99 -7.74 -1.17
CA THR A 153 5.06 -6.77 -1.73
C THR A 153 3.68 -7.38 -1.79
N PHE A 154 2.68 -6.67 -1.23
CA PHE A 154 1.27 -7.00 -1.35
C PHE A 154 0.62 -5.97 -2.27
N ARG A 155 -0.07 -6.43 -3.30
CA ARG A 155 -0.74 -5.56 -4.28
C ARG A 155 -1.95 -6.22 -4.89
N GLU A 156 -2.89 -5.40 -5.33
CA GLU A 156 -4.00 -5.86 -6.16
C GLU A 156 -3.50 -6.35 -7.54
N ARG A 157 -4.33 -7.15 -8.20
CA ARG A 157 -4.10 -7.52 -9.58
C ARG A 157 -4.27 -6.31 -10.47
N GLN A 158 -3.24 -6.04 -11.24
CA GLN A 158 -3.22 -4.95 -12.19
C GLN A 158 -3.02 -5.46 -13.60
N ALA A 159 -3.57 -4.75 -14.58
CA ALA A 159 -3.34 -5.07 -16.00
C ALA A 159 -1.84 -4.99 -16.37
N ARG A 160 -1.05 -4.23 -15.62
CA ARG A 160 0.38 -4.07 -15.82
C ARG A 160 1.11 -4.16 -14.48
N ASP A 161 2.14 -5.01 -14.42
CA ASP A 161 3.00 -5.14 -13.24
C ASP A 161 3.85 -3.87 -13.05
N PRO A 162 3.67 -3.12 -11.95
CA PRO A 162 4.44 -1.90 -11.70
C PRO A 162 5.92 -2.20 -11.48
N PHE A 163 6.26 -3.40 -11.02
CA PHE A 163 7.62 -3.80 -10.68
C PHE A 163 8.35 -4.61 -11.78
N GLU A 164 7.76 -4.81 -12.95
CA GLU A 164 8.42 -5.54 -14.04
C GLU A 164 9.75 -4.88 -14.46
N GLY A 165 9.83 -3.56 -14.38
CA GLY A 165 11.08 -2.83 -14.60
C GLY A 165 12.20 -3.23 -13.64
N VAL A 166 11.86 -3.44 -12.36
CA VAL A 166 12.78 -3.89 -11.32
C VAL A 166 13.21 -5.33 -11.59
N ARG A 167 12.25 -6.25 -11.84
CA ARG A 167 12.55 -7.65 -12.18
C ARG A 167 13.51 -7.75 -13.35
N ARG A 168 13.23 -7.01 -14.42
CA ARG A 168 14.09 -6.98 -15.61
C ARG A 168 15.49 -6.48 -15.30
N ARG A 169 15.66 -5.44 -14.48
CA ARG A 169 16.99 -4.94 -14.05
C ARG A 169 17.76 -6.01 -13.28
N ILE A 170 17.06 -6.73 -12.38
CA ILE A 170 17.66 -7.81 -11.59
C ILE A 170 18.07 -8.98 -12.48
N ARG A 171 17.17 -9.47 -13.37
CA ARG A 171 17.46 -10.55 -14.31
C ARG A 171 18.68 -10.28 -15.20
N HIS A 172 18.91 -9.02 -15.57
CA HIS A 172 20.05 -8.63 -16.40
C HIS A 172 21.32 -8.32 -15.62
N GLY A 173 21.35 -8.60 -14.31
CA GLY A 173 22.51 -8.35 -13.46
C GLY A 173 22.89 -6.87 -13.33
N ARG A 174 21.92 -5.96 -13.54
CA ARG A 174 22.14 -4.51 -13.47
C ARG A 174 21.99 -3.94 -12.06
N THR A 175 21.83 -4.81 -11.07
CA THR A 175 21.72 -4.47 -9.65
C THR A 175 22.58 -5.40 -8.85
N ARG A 176 23.06 -4.92 -7.69
CA ARG A 176 23.85 -5.71 -6.75
C ARG A 176 23.03 -6.10 -5.52
N ILE A 177 21.74 -6.28 -5.68
CA ILE A 177 20.78 -6.51 -4.57
C ILE A 177 21.24 -7.65 -3.66
N GLY A 178 21.74 -8.75 -4.21
CA GLY A 178 22.27 -9.85 -3.39
C GLY A 178 23.45 -9.49 -2.49
N HIS A 179 24.16 -8.39 -2.78
CA HIS A 179 25.23 -7.84 -1.93
C HIS A 179 24.77 -6.67 -1.06
N GLU A 180 23.81 -5.89 -1.55
CA GLU A 180 23.36 -4.65 -0.93
C GLU A 180 22.29 -4.88 0.14
N GLY A 181 21.61 -6.04 0.11
CA GLY A 181 20.62 -6.42 1.12
C GLY A 181 19.17 -6.16 0.73
N ALA A 182 18.27 -6.56 1.62
CA ALA A 182 16.82 -6.40 1.44
C ALA A 182 16.38 -4.93 1.52
N ASP A 183 17.09 -4.11 2.26
CA ASP A 183 16.87 -2.66 2.38
C ASP A 183 17.10 -1.93 1.05
N ALA A 184 18.16 -2.29 0.32
CA ALA A 184 18.42 -1.75 -1.01
C ALA A 184 17.33 -2.16 -2.02
N LEU A 185 16.84 -3.40 -1.93
CA LEU A 185 15.70 -3.85 -2.72
C LEU A 185 14.43 -3.08 -2.39
N CYS A 186 14.12 -2.90 -1.11
CA CYS A 186 12.98 -2.13 -0.65
C CYS A 186 13.05 -0.67 -1.15
N ALA A 187 14.21 -0.03 -1.03
CA ALA A 187 14.44 1.31 -1.55
C ALA A 187 14.21 1.39 -3.07
N LEU A 188 14.69 0.40 -3.84
CA LEU A 188 14.46 0.35 -5.29
C LEU A 188 12.98 0.19 -5.67
N LEU A 189 12.22 -0.59 -4.91
CA LEU A 189 10.77 -0.77 -5.14
C LEU A 189 10.00 0.52 -4.81
N LEU A 190 10.38 1.21 -3.74
CA LEU A 190 9.82 2.51 -3.38
C LEU A 190 10.15 3.60 -4.40
N ASP A 191 11.39 3.62 -4.89
CA ASP A 191 11.85 4.56 -5.92
C ASP A 191 10.98 4.45 -7.19
N VAL A 192 10.75 3.23 -7.67
CA VAL A 192 9.86 2.97 -8.81
C VAL A 192 8.41 3.36 -8.51
N THR A 193 7.94 3.15 -7.28
CA THR A 193 6.60 3.57 -6.85
C THR A 193 6.46 5.10 -6.90
N ILE A 194 7.48 5.83 -6.42
CA ILE A 194 7.52 7.29 -6.43
C ILE A 194 7.69 7.83 -7.85
N ASP A 195 8.54 7.21 -8.65
CA ASP A 195 8.77 7.60 -10.06
C ASP A 195 7.49 7.55 -10.89
N GLY A 196 6.56 6.67 -10.54
CA GLY A 196 5.23 6.59 -11.16
C GLY A 196 4.40 7.87 -11.06
N TYR A 197 4.69 8.75 -10.09
CA TYR A 197 3.98 10.02 -9.91
C TYR A 197 4.42 11.11 -10.91
N PHE A 198 5.67 11.11 -11.37
CA PHE A 198 6.18 12.18 -12.23
C PHE A 198 5.43 12.39 -13.54
N PRO A 199 4.98 11.34 -14.25
CA PRO A 199 4.20 11.55 -15.47
C PRO A 199 2.81 12.15 -15.22
N VAL A 200 2.33 12.13 -13.97
CA VAL A 200 0.97 12.50 -13.57
C VAL A 200 0.91 13.91 -12.97
N LEU A 201 2.07 14.45 -12.58
CA LEU A 201 2.24 15.82 -12.06
C LEU A 201 2.39 16.84 -13.19
#